data_0d7f5343b5768fb9bb070cc43086bfbd
#
_entry.id   0d7f5343b5768fb9bb070cc43086bfbd
#
_cell.length_a   1.000
_cell.length_b   1.000
_cell.length_c   1.000
_cell.angle_alpha   90.00
_cell.angle_beta   90.00
_cell.angle_gamma   90.00
#
_symmetry.space_group_name_H-M   'P 1'
#
loop_
_entity.id
_entity.type
_entity.pdbx_description
1 polymer ?
#
loop_
_entity_poly.entity_id
_entity_poly.type
_entity_poly.pdbx_seq_one_letter_code
_entity_poly.pdbx_strand_id
1 'polypeptide(L)'
;MPLVRHSFAIAAVGFAALCAASRTGAQTLRGSLASVERQYSVAVRHDYTFLQTSEELRQFVKDGRLVAIPQTANVQLAGVSYPYARPALRIFVQRLGSQYRANCGQPLVVTSLTRPVSEQPRNASDESVHPAGMAVDLRIGTGACRKWLEKQLLAMEKRGVIEATKERHPAHFHVAVFPTPYLAYVDSLGPKRGE
;
A
#
# COMPACT_ATOMS: atom_id res chain seq x y z
N MET A 1 -79.34 8.49 10.68
CA MET A 1 -78.05 7.82 10.94
C MET A 1 -77.02 8.38 10.00
N PRO A 2 -76.01 9.15 10.48
CA PRO A 2 -74.99 9.72 9.60
C PRO A 2 -73.81 8.78 9.51
N LEU A 3 -73.33 8.55 8.27
CA LEU A 3 -72.09 7.83 7.95
C LEU A 3 -70.86 8.68 8.30
N VAL A 4 -70.00 8.11 9.16
CA VAL A 4 -68.71 8.66 9.48
C VAL A 4 -67.69 8.20 8.43
N ARG A 5 -67.14 9.15 7.66
CA ARG A 5 -66.01 8.91 6.74
C ARG A 5 -64.69 9.02 7.50
N HIS A 6 -63.95 7.96 7.61
CA HIS A 6 -62.57 8.00 8.13
C HIS A 6 -61.59 8.29 7.00
N SER A 7 -60.97 9.44 7.06
CA SER A 7 -59.89 9.79 6.16
C SER A 7 -58.57 9.25 6.72
N PHE A 8 -57.93 8.30 6.04
CA PHE A 8 -56.58 7.87 6.36
C PHE A 8 -55.58 8.81 5.70
N ALA A 9 -54.83 9.53 6.52
CA ALA A 9 -53.68 10.30 6.06
C ALA A 9 -52.44 9.37 5.95
N ILE A 10 -51.92 9.17 4.72
CA ILE A 10 -50.69 8.45 4.47
C ILE A 10 -49.54 9.46 4.66
N ALA A 11 -48.76 9.28 5.71
CA ALA A 11 -47.55 10.02 5.92
C ALA A 11 -46.43 9.40 5.03
N ALA A 12 -46.01 10.14 4.02
CA ALA A 12 -44.86 9.77 3.20
C ALA A 12 -43.57 10.09 3.99
N VAL A 13 -42.89 9.04 4.47
CA VAL A 13 -41.57 9.17 5.07
C VAL A 13 -40.54 9.29 3.93
N GLY A 14 -40.08 10.51 3.69
CA GLY A 14 -39.00 10.78 2.74
C GLY A 14 -37.66 10.24 3.26
N PHE A 15 -37.15 9.22 2.64
CA PHE A 15 -35.78 8.72 2.89
C PHE A 15 -34.79 9.66 2.19
N ALA A 16 -34.22 10.59 2.94
CA ALA A 16 -33.09 11.41 2.46
C ALA A 16 -31.83 10.53 2.40
N ALA A 17 -31.51 10.04 1.20
CA ALA A 17 -30.23 9.38 0.95
C ALA A 17 -29.12 10.43 1.07
N LEU A 18 -28.38 10.41 2.18
CA LEU A 18 -27.11 11.14 2.30
C LEU A 18 -26.11 10.50 1.33
N CYS A 19 -26.01 11.07 0.13
CA CYS A 19 -24.86 10.82 -0.74
C CYS A 19 -23.63 11.41 -0.06
N ALA A 20 -22.86 10.58 0.64
CA ALA A 20 -21.50 10.93 1.04
C ALA A 20 -20.69 11.15 -0.25
N ALA A 21 -20.53 12.41 -0.64
CA ALA A 21 -19.67 12.80 -1.74
C ALA A 21 -18.24 12.44 -1.35
N SER A 22 -17.78 11.30 -1.84
CA SER A 22 -16.36 10.93 -1.80
C SER A 22 -15.60 12.06 -2.49
N ARG A 23 -14.80 12.81 -1.75
CA ARG A 23 -13.89 13.80 -2.30
C ARG A 23 -12.88 13.06 -3.17
N THR A 24 -13.15 12.97 -4.46
CA THR A 24 -12.20 12.55 -5.46
C THR A 24 -11.18 13.66 -5.66
N GLY A 25 -10.27 13.84 -4.72
CA GLY A 25 -9.04 14.58 -4.98
C GLY A 25 -8.36 13.89 -6.16
N ALA A 26 -7.88 14.65 -7.14
CA ALA A 26 -7.14 14.09 -8.26
C ALA A 26 -5.99 13.25 -7.68
N GLN A 27 -6.01 11.93 -7.95
CA GLN A 27 -4.97 11.03 -7.48
C GLN A 27 -3.64 11.43 -8.10
N THR A 28 -2.69 11.75 -7.26
CA THR A 28 -1.33 12.12 -7.67
C THR A 28 -0.37 11.41 -6.73
N LEU A 29 0.78 11.01 -7.24
CA LEU A 29 1.90 10.49 -6.42
C LEU A 29 2.56 11.62 -5.59
N ARG A 30 1.82 12.63 -5.22
CA ARG A 30 2.29 13.69 -4.32
C ARG A 30 1.96 13.30 -2.91
N GLY A 31 3.01 13.11 -2.10
CA GLY A 31 2.84 12.91 -0.66
C GLY A 31 2.17 14.11 -0.01
N SER A 32 1.35 13.83 0.99
CA SER A 32 0.74 14.83 1.86
C SER A 32 0.75 14.31 3.29
N LEU A 33 0.57 15.18 4.26
CA LEU A 33 0.43 14.77 5.66
C LEU A 33 -0.69 13.73 5.80
N ALA A 34 -1.85 13.96 5.18
CA ALA A 34 -2.97 13.02 5.18
C ALA A 34 -2.64 11.64 4.56
N SER A 35 -1.68 11.58 3.62
CA SER A 35 -1.17 10.33 3.06
C SER A 35 -0.36 9.56 4.10
N VAL A 36 0.51 10.23 4.85
CA VAL A 36 1.33 9.63 5.92
C VAL A 36 0.44 9.15 7.06
N GLU A 37 -0.48 9.98 7.56
CA GLU A 37 -1.45 9.64 8.61
C GLU A 37 -2.31 8.42 8.23
N ARG A 38 -2.71 8.31 6.96
CA ARG A 38 -3.48 7.16 6.46
C ARG A 38 -2.68 5.88 6.54
N GLN A 39 -1.43 5.88 6.09
CA GLN A 39 -0.53 4.73 6.14
C GLN A 39 -0.32 4.27 7.58
N TYR A 40 -0.01 5.21 8.47
CA TYR A 40 0.17 4.97 9.90
C TYR A 40 -1.09 4.38 10.55
N SER A 41 -2.25 4.99 10.30
CA SER A 41 -3.54 4.51 10.80
C SER A 41 -3.87 3.09 10.33
N VAL A 42 -3.47 2.71 9.11
CA VAL A 42 -3.65 1.33 8.63
C VAL A 42 -2.75 0.38 9.39
N ALA A 43 -1.48 0.72 9.63
CA ALA A 43 -0.57 -0.12 10.42
C ALA A 43 -1.11 -0.34 11.84
N VAL A 44 -1.60 0.71 12.50
CA VAL A 44 -2.20 0.64 13.84
C VAL A 44 -3.46 -0.24 13.85
N ARG A 45 -4.37 -0.09 12.89
CA ARG A 45 -5.58 -0.94 12.79
C ARG A 45 -5.28 -2.42 12.55
N HIS A 46 -4.13 -2.74 11.97
CA HIS A 46 -3.65 -4.11 11.80
C HIS A 46 -2.84 -4.61 12.99
N ASP A 47 -2.77 -3.83 14.06
CA ASP A 47 -1.96 -4.13 15.25
C ASP A 47 -0.49 -4.45 14.90
N TYR A 48 0.06 -3.73 13.93
CA TYR A 48 1.44 -3.92 13.53
C TYR A 48 2.39 -3.23 14.49
N THR A 49 3.32 -4.01 15.03
CA THR A 49 4.42 -3.49 15.83
C THR A 49 5.35 -2.64 14.99
N PHE A 50 5.68 -1.44 15.45
CA PHE A 50 6.73 -0.60 14.91
C PHE A 50 8.05 -1.00 15.59
N LEU A 51 8.84 -1.79 14.89
CA LEU A 51 10.08 -2.36 15.39
C LEU A 51 11.09 -1.28 15.78
N GLN A 52 11.56 -1.31 17.01
CA GLN A 52 12.46 -0.30 17.55
C GLN A 52 13.91 -0.57 17.18
N THR A 53 14.32 -1.83 17.17
CA THR A 53 15.72 -2.24 17.01
C THR A 53 15.89 -3.32 15.94
N SER A 54 17.11 -3.50 15.48
CA SER A 54 17.49 -4.60 14.58
C SER A 54 17.33 -5.98 15.26
N GLU A 55 17.40 -6.03 16.59
CA GLU A 55 17.18 -7.26 17.35
C GLU A 55 15.70 -7.70 17.29
N GLU A 56 14.78 -6.77 17.53
CA GLU A 56 13.33 -7.03 17.36
C GLU A 56 13.01 -7.47 15.93
N LEU A 57 13.65 -6.84 14.93
CA LEU A 57 13.46 -7.24 13.53
C LEU A 57 13.89 -8.69 13.32
N ARG A 58 15.08 -9.10 13.83
CA ARG A 58 15.55 -10.50 13.73
C ARG A 58 14.59 -11.47 14.41
N GLN A 59 14.03 -11.10 15.56
CA GLN A 59 13.04 -11.92 16.25
C GLN A 59 11.76 -12.07 15.40
N PHE A 60 11.28 -10.98 14.77
CA PHE A 60 10.11 -11.03 13.89
C PHE A 60 10.32 -11.91 12.65
N VAL A 61 11.55 -11.94 12.12
CA VAL A 61 11.91 -12.85 11.03
C VAL A 61 11.89 -14.30 11.51
N LYS A 62 12.48 -14.59 12.68
CA LYS A 62 12.47 -15.92 13.27
C LYS A 62 11.06 -16.43 13.55
N ASP A 63 10.16 -15.55 14.00
CA ASP A 63 8.76 -15.86 14.28
C ASP A 63 7.89 -15.94 12.99
N GLY A 64 8.46 -15.72 11.81
CA GLY A 64 7.74 -15.74 10.54
C GLY A 64 6.79 -14.55 10.33
N ARG A 65 6.84 -13.53 11.19
CA ARG A 65 6.02 -12.30 11.08
C ARG A 65 6.54 -11.35 10.01
N LEU A 66 7.84 -11.40 9.74
CA LEU A 66 8.48 -10.82 8.56
C LEU A 66 9.06 -11.94 7.71
N VAL A 67 8.94 -11.80 6.40
CA VAL A 67 9.41 -12.78 5.42
C VAL A 67 10.42 -12.16 4.47
N ALA A 68 11.39 -12.95 4.02
CA ALA A 68 12.42 -12.46 3.11
C ALA A 68 11.84 -12.04 1.75
N ILE A 69 12.35 -10.95 1.22
CA ILE A 69 12.17 -10.54 -0.18
C ILE A 69 13.41 -11.02 -0.94
N PRO A 70 13.34 -12.08 -1.75
CA PRO A 70 14.51 -12.57 -2.46
C PRO A 70 14.85 -11.68 -3.64
N GLN A 71 16.15 -11.54 -3.92
CA GLN A 71 16.61 -11.05 -5.21
C GLN A 71 16.35 -12.12 -6.27
N THR A 72 15.78 -11.70 -7.39
CA THR A 72 15.39 -12.60 -8.49
C THR A 72 15.65 -11.93 -9.83
N ALA A 73 15.39 -12.62 -10.94
CA ALA A 73 15.42 -11.98 -12.26
C ALA A 73 14.42 -10.81 -12.38
N ASN A 74 13.37 -10.78 -11.56
CA ASN A 74 12.31 -9.76 -11.60
C ASN A 74 12.48 -8.64 -10.57
N VAL A 75 13.27 -8.87 -9.50
CA VAL A 75 13.45 -7.96 -8.37
C VAL A 75 14.92 -7.86 -8.02
N GLN A 76 15.48 -6.67 -8.06
CA GLN A 76 16.83 -6.35 -7.63
C GLN A 76 16.78 -5.58 -6.29
N LEU A 77 17.61 -5.99 -5.34
CA LEU A 77 17.82 -5.27 -4.08
C LEU A 77 19.07 -4.39 -4.21
N ALA A 78 18.95 -3.11 -3.96
CA ALA A 78 20.05 -2.15 -4.09
C ALA A 78 20.23 -1.37 -2.78
N GLY A 79 21.22 -1.76 -1.97
CA GLY A 79 21.53 -1.10 -0.70
C GLY A 79 20.50 -1.37 0.41
N VAL A 80 19.74 -2.45 0.32
CA VAL A 80 18.72 -2.83 1.32
C VAL A 80 19.39 -3.55 2.48
N SER A 81 19.40 -2.92 3.66
CA SER A 81 20.00 -3.49 4.89
C SER A 81 19.21 -4.68 5.43
N TYR A 82 17.88 -4.60 5.42
CA TYR A 82 16.97 -5.63 5.91
C TYR A 82 15.99 -6.03 4.83
N PRO A 83 16.29 -7.10 4.07
CA PRO A 83 15.46 -7.54 2.93
C PRO A 83 14.23 -8.34 3.41
N TYR A 84 13.51 -7.80 4.37
CA TYR A 84 12.34 -8.43 4.98
C TYR A 84 11.13 -7.50 4.94
N ALA A 85 9.93 -8.09 4.90
CA ALA A 85 8.67 -7.36 4.92
C ALA A 85 7.51 -8.23 5.43
N ARG A 86 6.37 -7.61 5.70
CA ARG A 86 5.11 -8.36 5.94
C ARG A 86 4.73 -9.19 4.70
N PRO A 87 4.04 -10.34 4.87
CA PRO A 87 3.70 -11.24 3.76
C PRO A 87 2.97 -10.56 2.59
N ALA A 88 2.02 -9.66 2.87
CA ALA A 88 1.30 -8.92 1.83
C ALA A 88 2.24 -8.06 0.95
N LEU A 89 3.23 -7.39 1.58
CA LEU A 89 4.22 -6.61 0.85
C LEU A 89 5.13 -7.49 -0.01
N ARG A 90 5.51 -8.68 0.47
CA ARG A 90 6.25 -9.65 -0.35
C ARG A 90 5.48 -10.00 -1.62
N ILE A 91 4.20 -10.35 -1.50
CA ILE A 91 3.35 -10.67 -2.66
C ILE A 91 3.28 -9.48 -3.62
N PHE A 92 3.13 -8.26 -3.10
CA PHE A 92 3.14 -7.03 -3.91
C PHE A 92 4.43 -6.87 -4.71
N VAL A 93 5.60 -6.95 -4.05
CA VAL A 93 6.91 -6.78 -4.70
C VAL A 93 7.13 -7.85 -5.78
N GLN A 94 6.80 -9.11 -5.51
CA GLN A 94 6.94 -10.20 -6.46
C GLN A 94 6.06 -10.01 -7.70
N ARG A 95 4.78 -9.68 -7.50
CA ARG A 95 3.82 -9.46 -8.60
C ARG A 95 4.17 -8.23 -9.43
N LEU A 96 4.47 -7.11 -8.78
CA LEU A 96 4.86 -5.87 -9.46
C LEU A 96 6.19 -6.04 -10.19
N GLY A 97 7.16 -6.75 -9.60
CA GLY A 97 8.46 -7.05 -10.21
C GLY A 97 8.32 -7.88 -11.48
N SER A 98 7.48 -8.93 -11.46
CA SER A 98 7.19 -9.73 -12.65
C SER A 98 6.56 -8.89 -13.77
N GLN A 99 5.57 -8.06 -13.44
CA GLN A 99 4.91 -7.18 -14.40
C GLN A 99 5.87 -6.10 -14.95
N TYR A 100 6.69 -5.52 -14.06
CA TYR A 100 7.69 -4.51 -14.46
C TYR A 100 8.70 -5.10 -15.43
N ARG A 101 9.24 -6.30 -15.14
CA ARG A 101 10.17 -6.98 -16.04
C ARG A 101 9.55 -7.29 -17.39
N ALA A 102 8.32 -7.78 -17.41
CA ALA A 102 7.60 -8.08 -18.66
C ALA A 102 7.41 -6.83 -19.55
N ASN A 103 7.22 -5.65 -18.94
CA ASN A 103 7.00 -4.40 -19.67
C ASN A 103 8.28 -3.61 -19.96
N CYS A 104 9.32 -3.77 -19.12
CA CYS A 104 10.52 -2.94 -19.15
C CYS A 104 11.81 -3.71 -19.53
N GLY A 105 11.77 -5.04 -19.58
CA GLY A 105 12.93 -5.86 -19.89
C GLY A 105 14.01 -5.91 -18.78
N GLN A 106 13.77 -5.23 -17.63
CA GLN A 106 14.73 -5.10 -16.53
C GLN A 106 14.02 -5.33 -15.17
N PRO A 107 14.77 -5.73 -14.13
CA PRO A 107 14.18 -5.95 -12.81
C PRO A 107 13.64 -4.67 -12.18
N LEU A 108 12.60 -4.81 -11.36
CA LEU A 108 12.17 -3.77 -10.44
C LEU A 108 13.24 -3.60 -9.34
N VAL A 109 13.74 -2.37 -9.14
CA VAL A 109 14.78 -2.12 -8.15
C VAL A 109 14.17 -1.62 -6.86
N VAL A 110 14.34 -2.40 -5.80
CA VAL A 110 13.97 -2.07 -4.41
C VAL A 110 15.18 -1.44 -3.71
N THR A 111 14.98 -0.31 -3.07
CA THR A 111 16.03 0.45 -2.38
C THR A 111 15.87 0.50 -0.87
N SER A 112 14.68 0.20 -0.34
CA SER A 112 14.43 0.06 1.09
C SER A 112 13.24 -0.86 1.34
N LEU A 113 13.26 -1.54 2.48
CA LEU A 113 12.19 -2.37 3.02
C LEU A 113 12.01 -2.06 4.51
N THR A 114 11.85 -3.07 5.37
CA THR A 114 11.73 -2.86 6.81
C THR A 114 12.99 -2.18 7.35
N ARG A 115 12.80 -1.12 8.12
CA ARG A 115 13.85 -0.37 8.83
C ARG A 115 13.39 -0.12 10.26
N PRO A 116 14.12 -0.59 11.29
CA PRO A 116 13.81 -0.27 12.69
C PRO A 116 13.82 1.24 12.94
N VAL A 117 13.09 1.68 13.97
CA VAL A 117 13.06 3.11 14.36
C VAL A 117 14.46 3.66 14.60
N SER A 118 15.34 2.89 15.27
CA SER A 118 16.73 3.27 15.55
C SER A 118 17.60 3.49 14.29
N GLU A 119 17.15 3.00 13.14
CA GLU A 119 17.88 3.09 11.88
C GLU A 119 17.16 3.91 10.80
N GLN A 120 16.12 4.64 11.20
CA GLN A 120 15.47 5.59 10.30
C GLN A 120 16.44 6.73 9.93
N PRO A 121 16.43 7.22 8.68
CA PRO A 121 17.19 8.41 8.34
C PRO A 121 16.65 9.63 9.09
N ARG A 122 17.49 10.62 9.35
CA ARG A 122 17.14 11.82 10.15
C ARG A 122 15.95 12.62 9.61
N ASN A 123 15.64 12.47 8.33
CA ASN A 123 14.52 13.13 7.64
C ASN A 123 13.31 12.22 7.47
N ALA A 124 13.29 11.04 8.09
CA ALA A 124 12.11 10.19 8.08
C ALA A 124 10.99 10.84 8.90
N SER A 125 9.74 10.58 8.50
CA SER A 125 8.58 10.93 9.33
C SER A 125 8.54 10.04 10.58
N ASP A 126 8.11 10.59 11.72
CA ASP A 126 7.84 9.84 12.94
C ASP A 126 6.71 8.81 12.73
N GLU A 127 5.85 9.04 11.75
CA GLU A 127 4.78 8.13 11.32
C GLU A 127 5.19 7.19 10.17
N SER A 128 6.51 7.03 9.94
CA SER A 128 7.02 6.11 8.91
C SER A 128 6.53 4.67 9.17
N VAL A 129 6.02 4.00 8.13
CA VAL A 129 5.56 2.60 8.21
C VAL A 129 6.61 1.58 7.76
N HIS A 130 7.85 2.02 7.49
CA HIS A 130 8.99 1.11 7.32
C HIS A 130 9.25 0.25 8.56
N PRO A 131 9.20 0.80 9.80
CA PRO A 131 9.37 -0.02 11.01
C PRO A 131 8.28 -1.09 11.19
N ALA A 132 7.08 -0.86 10.63
CA ALA A 132 6.01 -1.85 10.65
C ALA A 132 6.17 -2.98 9.60
N GLY A 133 7.14 -2.88 8.70
CA GLY A 133 7.36 -3.83 7.61
C GLY A 133 6.32 -3.76 6.49
N MET A 134 5.65 -2.62 6.36
CA MET A 134 4.51 -2.41 5.48
C MET A 134 4.86 -1.56 4.24
N ALA A 135 6.06 -0.97 4.20
CA ALA A 135 6.50 -0.09 3.13
C ALA A 135 7.70 -0.62 2.35
N VAL A 136 7.79 -0.21 1.10
CA VAL A 136 8.91 -0.44 0.18
C VAL A 136 9.24 0.85 -0.58
N ASP A 137 10.53 1.11 -0.74
CA ASP A 137 11.03 2.16 -1.63
C ASP A 137 11.48 1.54 -2.95
N LEU A 138 10.98 2.10 -4.06
CA LEU A 138 11.25 1.65 -5.41
C LEU A 138 12.03 2.73 -6.17
N ARG A 139 13.10 2.33 -6.86
CA ARG A 139 13.83 3.24 -7.72
C ARG A 139 12.92 3.76 -8.84
N ILE A 140 12.99 5.05 -9.10
CA ILE A 140 12.33 5.67 -10.24
C ILE A 140 13.08 5.25 -11.51
N GLY A 141 12.41 4.53 -12.39
CA GLY A 141 12.92 4.23 -13.73
C GLY A 141 12.96 5.46 -14.64
N THR A 142 13.34 5.28 -15.89
CA THR A 142 13.38 6.34 -16.90
C THR A 142 12.37 6.09 -18.03
N GLY A 143 12.05 7.11 -18.80
CA GLY A 143 11.25 6.98 -20.02
C GLY A 143 9.91 6.27 -19.85
N ALA A 144 9.65 5.29 -20.70
CA ALA A 144 8.40 4.53 -20.72
C ALA A 144 8.22 3.69 -19.45
N CYS A 145 9.28 3.13 -18.87
CA CYS A 145 9.23 2.31 -17.67
C CYS A 145 8.80 3.12 -16.44
N ARG A 146 9.27 4.36 -16.32
CA ARG A 146 8.81 5.28 -15.28
C ARG A 146 7.30 5.55 -15.43
N LYS A 147 6.85 5.90 -16.64
CA LYS A 147 5.42 6.17 -16.90
C LYS A 147 4.56 4.96 -16.62
N TRP A 148 5.03 3.77 -16.99
CA TRP A 148 4.33 2.52 -16.71
C TRP A 148 4.19 2.29 -15.19
N LEU A 149 5.28 2.42 -14.44
CA LEU A 149 5.27 2.22 -12.98
C LEU A 149 4.35 3.24 -12.29
N GLU A 150 4.47 4.53 -12.61
CA GLU A 150 3.58 5.58 -12.11
C GLU A 150 2.09 5.24 -12.38
N LYS A 151 1.77 4.77 -13.58
CA LYS A 151 0.40 4.34 -13.94
C LYS A 151 -0.08 3.16 -13.10
N GLN A 152 0.77 2.15 -12.85
CA GLN A 152 0.39 0.99 -12.03
C GLN A 152 0.16 1.40 -10.57
N LEU A 153 1.06 2.21 -10.00
CA LEU A 153 0.93 2.69 -8.62
C LEU A 153 -0.37 3.50 -8.45
N LEU A 154 -0.64 4.45 -9.33
CA LEU A 154 -1.89 5.24 -9.31
C LEU A 154 -3.14 4.36 -9.46
N ALA A 155 -3.10 3.34 -10.31
CA ALA A 155 -4.23 2.43 -10.48
C ALA A 155 -4.52 1.59 -9.22
N MET A 156 -3.49 1.16 -8.48
CA MET A 156 -3.63 0.41 -7.23
C MET A 156 -4.03 1.34 -6.07
N GLU A 157 -3.49 2.55 -6.01
CA GLU A 157 -3.90 3.57 -5.05
C GLU A 157 -5.39 3.92 -5.21
N LYS A 158 -5.86 4.08 -6.46
CA LYS A 158 -7.29 4.29 -6.77
C LYS A 158 -8.19 3.17 -6.24
N ARG A 159 -7.69 1.96 -6.14
CA ARG A 159 -8.39 0.82 -5.55
C ARG A 159 -8.31 0.80 -4.01
N GLY A 160 -7.56 1.70 -3.40
CA GLY A 160 -7.35 1.74 -1.95
C GLY A 160 -6.54 0.56 -1.41
N VAL A 161 -5.72 -0.08 -2.26
CA VAL A 161 -4.92 -1.25 -1.85
C VAL A 161 -3.49 -0.91 -1.48
N ILE A 162 -3.03 0.28 -1.87
CA ILE A 162 -1.75 0.89 -1.50
C ILE A 162 -1.92 2.39 -1.29
N GLU A 163 -0.90 2.99 -0.69
CA GLU A 163 -0.62 4.43 -0.78
C GLU A 163 0.77 4.60 -1.37
N ALA A 164 0.91 5.44 -2.42
CA ALA A 164 2.18 5.64 -3.09
C ALA A 164 2.53 7.12 -3.16
N THR A 165 3.77 7.46 -2.81
CA THR A 165 4.29 8.82 -2.90
C THR A 165 5.61 8.84 -3.65
N LYS A 166 5.83 9.92 -4.39
CA LYS A 166 7.10 10.16 -5.06
C LYS A 166 7.92 11.13 -4.24
N GLU A 167 8.92 10.60 -3.57
CA GLU A 167 9.86 11.38 -2.78
C GLU A 167 11.00 11.93 -3.64
N ARG A 168 11.68 12.96 -3.16
CA ARG A 168 12.69 13.71 -3.96
C ARG A 168 14.12 13.53 -3.46
N HIS A 169 14.31 13.21 -2.21
CA HIS A 169 15.64 13.25 -1.57
C HIS A 169 15.92 11.98 -0.73
N PRO A 170 16.48 10.91 -1.31
CA PRO A 170 16.73 10.64 -2.73
C PRO A 170 15.44 10.39 -3.51
N ALA A 171 15.49 10.53 -4.84
CA ALA A 171 14.31 10.33 -5.68
C ALA A 171 13.92 8.86 -5.75
N HIS A 172 12.73 8.51 -5.23
CA HIS A 172 12.16 7.16 -5.23
C HIS A 172 10.63 7.21 -5.13
N PHE A 173 9.98 6.07 -5.35
CA PHE A 173 8.59 5.87 -4.97
C PHE A 173 8.56 5.16 -3.61
N HIS A 174 8.02 5.82 -2.60
CA HIS A 174 7.64 5.19 -1.35
C HIS A 174 6.24 4.58 -1.53
N VAL A 175 6.06 3.30 -1.18
CA VAL A 175 4.80 2.57 -1.34
C VAL A 175 4.49 1.81 -0.06
N ALA A 176 3.38 2.17 0.60
CA ALA A 176 2.80 1.41 1.69
C ALA A 176 1.69 0.48 1.15
N VAL A 177 1.76 -0.80 1.48
CA VAL A 177 0.77 -1.80 1.06
C VAL A 177 -0.24 -2.04 2.17
N PHE A 178 -1.52 -1.89 1.87
CA PHE A 178 -2.62 -2.12 2.82
C PHE A 178 -3.00 -3.60 2.80
N PRO A 179 -2.70 -4.38 3.88
CA PRO A 179 -2.69 -5.83 3.80
C PRO A 179 -4.02 -6.44 3.37
N THR A 180 -5.09 -6.17 4.12
CA THR A 180 -6.41 -6.77 3.84
C THR A 180 -6.97 -6.37 2.47
N PRO A 181 -7.02 -5.08 2.08
CA PRO A 181 -7.47 -4.69 0.75
C PRO A 181 -6.60 -5.28 -0.37
N TYR A 182 -5.26 -5.33 -0.16
CA TYR A 182 -4.36 -5.84 -1.17
C TYR A 182 -4.52 -7.35 -1.38
N LEU A 183 -4.64 -8.15 -0.32
CA LEU A 183 -4.86 -9.60 -0.43
C LEU A 183 -6.20 -9.89 -1.09
N ALA A 184 -7.28 -9.22 -0.69
CA ALA A 184 -8.59 -9.35 -1.33
C ALA A 184 -8.54 -8.99 -2.83
N TYR A 185 -7.79 -7.95 -3.19
CA TYR A 185 -7.54 -7.61 -4.60
C TYR A 185 -6.80 -8.73 -5.34
N VAL A 186 -5.75 -9.30 -4.75
CA VAL A 186 -5.01 -10.41 -5.36
C VAL A 186 -5.92 -11.62 -5.57
N ASP A 187 -6.73 -11.97 -4.58
CA ASP A 187 -7.68 -13.09 -4.65
C ASP A 187 -8.73 -12.88 -5.75
N SER A 188 -9.20 -11.63 -5.92
CA SER A 188 -10.17 -11.28 -6.97
C SER A 188 -9.63 -11.44 -8.39
N LEU A 189 -8.30 -11.47 -8.57
CA LEU A 189 -7.69 -11.71 -9.88
C LEU A 189 -7.72 -13.19 -10.30
N GLY A 190 -8.13 -14.08 -9.41
CA GLY A 190 -8.17 -15.51 -9.62
C GLY A 190 -6.80 -16.18 -9.76
N PRO A 191 -6.71 -17.50 -9.81
CA PRO A 191 -5.49 -18.19 -10.21
C PRO A 191 -5.19 -17.78 -11.66
N LYS A 192 -3.92 -17.44 -11.95
CA LYS A 192 -3.47 -17.35 -13.34
C LYS A 192 -3.83 -18.68 -14.01
N ARG A 193 -4.73 -18.64 -15.00
CA ARG A 193 -5.02 -19.82 -15.79
C ARG A 193 -3.71 -20.24 -16.46
N GLY A 194 -3.17 -21.36 -16.04
CA GLY A 194 -2.15 -22.15 -16.70
C GLY A 194 -0.79 -21.45 -16.88
N GLU A 195 0.16 -21.76 -16.03
CA GLU A 195 1.55 -22.08 -16.43
C GLU A 195 1.77 -23.54 -16.16
#